data_b86cdb8feaac0481dd5e5459d4fabb44
#
_entry.id   b86cdb8feaac0481dd5e5459d4fabb44
#
_cell.length_a   1.000
_cell.length_b   1.000
_cell.length_c   1.000
_cell.angle_alpha   90.00
_cell.angle_beta   90.00
_cell.angle_gamma   90.00
#
_symmetry.space_group_name_H-M   'P 1'
#
loop_
_entity.id
_entity.type
_entity.pdbx_description
1 polymer ?
#
loop_
_entity_poly.entity_id
_entity_poly.type
_entity_poly.pdbx_seq_one_letter_code
_entity_poly.pdbx_strand_id
1 'polypeptide(L)'
;MKKSLLIALFLVALGGVLIDQRVNIMFLTMFSGEPPPLLEMQNEGPSVVWFDDYYTVQSIDERTFAIGETRYFQQNFNYLIVGEERAILFDAGTGARDIREVATSLTSVPLTFVPSHLHYD
;
A
#
# COMPACT_ATOMS: atom_id res chain seq x y z
N MET A 1 -34.00 -32.16 -27.26
CA MET A 1 -32.56 -32.49 -27.30
C MET A 1 -31.68 -31.36 -27.81
N LYS A 2 -31.92 -30.72 -28.94
CA LYS A 2 -31.05 -29.66 -29.49
C LYS A 2 -30.90 -28.41 -28.58
N LYS A 3 -31.99 -27.95 -27.94
CA LYS A 3 -31.94 -26.78 -27.04
C LYS A 3 -31.12 -27.04 -25.75
N SER A 4 -31.27 -28.23 -25.17
CA SER A 4 -30.52 -28.61 -23.96
C SER A 4 -29.02 -28.74 -24.23
N LEU A 5 -28.64 -29.25 -25.41
CA LEU A 5 -27.24 -29.34 -25.81
C LEU A 5 -26.61 -27.93 -26.03
N LEU A 6 -27.35 -27.01 -26.65
CA LEU A 6 -26.89 -25.64 -26.85
C LEU A 6 -26.69 -24.89 -25.50
N ILE A 7 -27.61 -25.09 -24.56
CA ILE A 7 -27.48 -24.52 -23.20
C ILE A 7 -26.23 -25.08 -22.49
N ALA A 8 -26.03 -26.40 -22.58
CA ALA A 8 -24.86 -27.03 -21.98
C ALA A 8 -23.52 -26.50 -22.57
N LEU A 9 -23.46 -26.39 -23.91
CA LEU A 9 -22.29 -25.83 -24.59
C LEU A 9 -22.05 -24.35 -24.20
N PHE A 10 -23.09 -23.56 -24.09
CA PHE A 10 -23.01 -22.19 -23.65
C PHE A 10 -22.46 -22.08 -22.20
N LEU A 11 -22.96 -22.90 -21.28
CA LEU A 11 -22.49 -22.92 -19.90
C LEU A 11 -21.02 -23.35 -19.78
N VAL A 12 -20.59 -24.34 -20.60
CA VAL A 12 -19.16 -24.74 -20.64
C VAL A 12 -18.27 -23.61 -21.18
N ALA A 13 -18.70 -22.96 -22.26
CA ALA A 13 -17.96 -21.83 -22.82
C ALA A 13 -17.89 -20.65 -21.84
N LEU A 14 -19.00 -20.31 -21.18
CA LEU A 14 -19.05 -19.26 -20.16
C LEU A 14 -18.14 -19.59 -18.98
N GLY A 15 -18.17 -20.84 -18.50
CA GLY A 15 -17.30 -21.33 -17.43
C GLY A 15 -15.81 -21.21 -17.82
N GLY A 16 -15.46 -21.56 -19.06
CA GLY A 16 -14.10 -21.40 -19.58
C GLY A 16 -13.63 -19.93 -19.58
N VAL A 17 -14.50 -19.02 -20.05
CA VAL A 17 -14.20 -17.57 -20.04
C VAL A 17 -14.03 -17.04 -18.61
N LEU A 18 -14.89 -17.44 -17.67
CA LEU A 18 -14.80 -17.01 -16.29
C LEU A 18 -13.52 -17.51 -15.61
N ILE A 19 -13.08 -18.73 -15.92
CA ILE A 19 -11.81 -19.27 -15.40
C ILE A 19 -10.62 -18.51 -16.00
N ASP A 20 -10.64 -18.21 -17.28
CA ASP A 20 -9.58 -17.44 -17.96
C ASP A 20 -9.53 -16.00 -17.44
N GLN A 21 -10.68 -15.38 -17.21
CA GLN A 21 -10.79 -14.00 -16.72
C GLN A 21 -10.76 -13.86 -15.19
N ARG A 22 -10.57 -14.95 -14.45
CA ARG A 22 -10.63 -14.93 -12.97
C ARG A 22 -9.74 -13.88 -12.32
N VAL A 23 -8.54 -13.66 -12.86
CA VAL A 23 -7.59 -12.66 -12.35
C VAL A 23 -8.12 -11.25 -12.62
N ASN A 24 -8.62 -10.97 -13.82
CA ASN A 24 -9.19 -9.67 -14.17
C ASN A 24 -10.45 -9.36 -13.36
N ILE A 25 -11.31 -10.37 -13.13
CA ILE A 25 -12.51 -10.23 -12.29
C ILE A 25 -12.12 -9.97 -10.84
N MET A 26 -11.12 -10.69 -10.32
CA MET A 26 -10.58 -10.46 -8.98
C MET A 26 -10.03 -9.02 -8.84
N PHE A 27 -9.22 -8.56 -9.80
CA PHE A 27 -8.73 -7.19 -9.83
C PHE A 27 -9.88 -6.17 -9.85
N LEU A 28 -10.87 -6.34 -10.72
CA LEU A 28 -12.01 -5.43 -10.81
C LEU A 28 -12.81 -5.39 -9.50
N THR A 29 -12.95 -6.50 -8.80
CA THR A 29 -13.66 -6.53 -7.51
C THR A 29 -12.83 -5.95 -6.36
N MET A 30 -11.51 -6.13 -6.38
CA MET A 30 -10.61 -5.56 -5.37
C MET A 30 -10.50 -4.03 -5.50
N PHE A 31 -10.43 -3.52 -6.73
CA PHE A 31 -10.22 -2.08 -6.98
C PHE A 31 -11.51 -1.28 -7.25
N SER A 32 -12.67 -1.91 -7.29
CA SER A 32 -13.96 -1.23 -7.48
C SER A 32 -14.65 -0.81 -6.17
N GLY A 33 -14.08 -1.18 -5.03
CA GLY A 33 -14.60 -0.81 -3.71
C GLY A 33 -14.13 0.57 -3.25
N GLU A 34 -14.88 1.17 -2.35
CA GLU A 34 -14.38 2.34 -1.61
C GLU A 34 -13.20 1.90 -0.71
N PRO A 35 -12.15 2.71 -0.60
CA PRO A 35 -11.07 2.39 0.32
C PRO A 35 -11.61 2.25 1.74
N PRO A 36 -11.09 1.32 2.55
CA PRO A 36 -11.54 1.17 3.92
C PRO A 36 -11.35 2.48 4.70
N PRO A 37 -12.25 2.80 5.64
CA PRO A 37 -12.11 4.00 6.46
C PRO A 37 -10.81 3.95 7.24
N LEU A 38 -10.21 5.12 7.46
CA LEU A 38 -9.02 5.22 8.30
C LEU A 38 -9.34 4.80 9.74
N LEU A 39 -8.43 4.09 10.35
CA LEU A 39 -8.49 3.75 11.78
C LEU A 39 -8.44 5.03 12.62
N GLU A 40 -8.96 4.98 13.84
CA GLU A 40 -8.86 6.09 14.78
C GLU A 40 -7.39 6.34 15.18
N MET A 41 -7.05 7.61 15.40
CA MET A 41 -5.75 7.97 15.94
C MET A 41 -5.59 7.41 17.36
N GLN A 42 -4.51 6.70 17.56
CA GLN A 42 -4.18 6.10 18.85
C GLN A 42 -2.88 6.68 19.40
N ASN A 43 -2.60 6.39 20.66
CA ASN A 43 -1.31 6.69 21.25
C ASN A 43 -0.31 5.58 20.83
N GLU A 44 0.54 5.87 19.87
CA GLU A 44 1.50 4.93 19.29
C GLU A 44 2.75 4.72 20.21
N GLY A 45 2.77 5.36 21.37
CA GLY A 45 3.85 5.26 22.32
C GLY A 45 4.69 6.55 22.47
N PRO A 46 5.53 6.62 23.50
CA PRO A 46 6.19 7.86 23.89
C PRO A 46 7.27 8.34 22.91
N SER A 47 7.78 7.48 22.05
CA SER A 47 8.81 7.80 21.04
C SER A 47 8.25 8.07 19.65
N VAL A 48 6.93 7.99 19.47
CA VAL A 48 6.25 8.18 18.19
C VAL A 48 5.59 9.55 18.17
N VAL A 49 5.81 10.30 17.11
CA VAL A 49 5.24 11.63 16.90
C VAL A 49 4.34 11.59 15.67
N TRP A 50 3.13 12.15 15.77
CA TRP A 50 2.28 12.37 14.61
C TRP A 50 2.85 13.50 13.75
N PHE A 51 3.14 13.21 12.49
CA PHE A 51 3.53 14.22 11.51
C PHE A 51 2.29 15.01 11.03
N ASP A 52 1.24 14.29 10.73
CA ASP A 52 -0.07 14.82 10.36
C ASP A 52 -1.19 13.92 10.92
N ASP A 53 -2.37 13.96 10.32
CA ASP A 53 -3.50 13.10 10.69
C ASP A 53 -3.43 11.69 10.10
N TYR A 54 -2.31 11.30 9.45
CA TYR A 54 -2.14 10.01 8.79
C TYR A 54 -0.78 9.36 9.08
N TYR A 55 0.30 10.11 8.98
CA TYR A 55 1.66 9.61 9.19
C TYR A 55 2.14 9.79 10.63
N THR A 56 2.82 8.79 11.12
CA THR A 56 3.61 8.86 12.34
C THR A 56 5.09 8.76 12.02
N VAL A 57 5.93 9.34 12.87
CA VAL A 57 7.39 9.28 12.76
C VAL A 57 7.97 8.82 14.09
N GLN A 58 8.83 7.80 14.02
CA GLN A 58 9.65 7.36 15.14
C GLN A 58 11.13 7.41 14.75
N SER A 59 11.94 8.12 15.52
CA SER A 59 13.39 8.04 15.39
C SER A 59 13.87 6.71 15.97
N ILE A 60 14.54 5.90 15.15
CA ILE A 60 15.17 4.64 15.56
C ILE A 60 16.58 4.93 16.05
N ASP A 61 17.30 5.79 15.33
CA ASP A 61 18.59 6.35 15.68
C ASP A 61 18.73 7.76 15.08
N GLU A 62 19.94 8.34 15.13
CA GLU A 62 20.20 9.70 14.63
C GLU A 62 19.97 9.89 13.12
N ARG A 63 19.96 8.80 12.36
CA ARG A 63 19.89 8.80 10.90
C ARG A 63 18.80 7.90 10.32
N THR A 64 18.04 7.19 11.17
CA THR A 64 17.02 6.23 10.74
C THR A 64 15.69 6.54 11.37
N PHE A 65 14.69 6.68 10.53
CA PHE A 65 13.31 6.99 10.94
C PHE A 65 12.36 5.93 10.40
N ALA A 66 11.45 5.47 11.25
CA ALA A 66 10.28 4.72 10.81
C ALA A 66 9.14 5.71 10.56
N ILE A 67 8.55 5.65 9.37
CA ILE A 67 7.38 6.42 8.97
C ILE A 67 6.21 5.46 8.89
N GLY A 68 5.27 5.59 9.83
CA GLY A 68 4.12 4.69 9.96
C GLY A 68 2.87 5.25 9.30
N GLU A 69 2.13 4.38 8.64
CA GLU A 69 0.76 4.60 8.16
C GLU A 69 -0.21 3.92 9.12
N THR A 70 -0.17 4.30 10.40
CA THR A 70 -0.82 3.57 11.49
C THR A 70 -2.35 3.65 11.44
N ARG A 71 -2.89 4.61 10.69
CA ARG A 71 -4.33 4.71 10.41
C ARG A 71 -4.80 3.92 9.19
N TYR A 72 -3.89 3.43 8.36
CA TYR A 72 -4.25 2.51 7.29
C TYR A 72 -4.54 1.12 7.85
N PHE A 73 -5.50 0.39 7.29
CA PHE A 73 -5.95 -0.89 7.87
C PHE A 73 -4.83 -1.95 7.96
N GLN A 74 -3.81 -1.89 7.10
CA GLN A 74 -2.64 -2.77 7.13
C GLN A 74 -1.52 -2.27 8.04
N GLN A 75 -1.59 -1.04 8.53
CA GLN A 75 -0.62 -0.43 9.45
C GLN A 75 0.84 -0.57 8.99
N ASN A 76 1.12 -0.13 7.77
CA ASN A 76 2.44 -0.26 7.16
C ASN A 76 3.46 0.69 7.76
N PHE A 77 4.74 0.28 7.66
CA PHE A 77 5.88 1.10 8.03
C PHE A 77 6.87 1.20 6.86
N ASN A 78 7.38 2.40 6.67
CA ASN A 78 8.40 2.73 5.70
C ASN A 78 9.62 3.26 6.45
N TYR A 79 10.81 3.11 5.90
CA TYR A 79 12.02 3.53 6.59
C TYR A 79 12.79 4.57 5.80
N LEU A 80 13.10 5.70 6.45
CA LEU A 80 14.02 6.70 5.91
C LEU A 80 15.39 6.51 6.55
N ILE A 81 16.42 6.27 5.74
CA ILE A 81 17.81 6.11 6.15
C ILE A 81 18.61 7.25 5.55
N VAL A 82 19.11 8.13 6.39
CA VAL A 82 19.78 9.38 5.99
C VAL A 82 21.28 9.20 5.96
N GLY A 83 21.87 9.24 4.77
CA GLY A 83 23.30 9.28 4.56
C GLY A 83 23.85 10.72 4.50
N GLU A 84 25.14 10.88 4.23
CA GLU A 84 25.79 12.19 4.14
C GLU A 84 25.43 12.93 2.85
N GLU A 85 25.34 12.23 1.72
CA GLU A 85 25.09 12.83 0.41
C GLU A 85 23.68 12.55 -0.14
N ARG A 86 23.00 11.50 0.37
CA ARG A 86 21.66 11.10 -0.02
C ARG A 86 20.97 10.32 1.08
N ALA A 87 19.66 10.25 0.99
CA ALA A 87 18.84 9.40 1.84
C ALA A 87 18.14 8.32 1.00
N ILE A 88 17.87 7.18 1.63
CA ILE A 88 17.07 6.09 1.06
C ILE A 88 15.73 6.08 1.76
N LEU A 89 14.65 6.20 0.98
CA LEU A 89 13.32 5.86 1.43
C LEU A 89 13.05 4.41 1.02
N PHE A 90 13.05 3.52 2.01
CA PHE A 90 12.79 2.10 1.84
C PHE A 90 11.30 1.86 2.02
N ASP A 91 10.65 1.47 0.94
CA ASP A 91 9.22 1.50 0.67
C ASP A 91 8.61 2.92 0.57
N ALA A 92 7.48 3.02 -0.10
CA ALA A 92 6.81 4.30 -0.37
C ALA A 92 5.36 4.34 0.12
N GLY A 93 5.03 3.46 1.05
CA GLY A 93 3.69 3.37 1.61
C GLY A 93 2.66 2.72 0.68
N THR A 94 1.43 2.75 1.12
CA THR A 94 0.27 2.17 0.42
C THR A 94 -0.18 3.00 -0.80
N GLY A 95 0.36 4.21 -0.96
CA GLY A 95 -0.09 5.15 -1.99
C GLY A 95 -1.38 5.91 -1.64
N ALA A 96 -1.95 5.70 -0.45
CA ALA A 96 -3.12 6.44 0.01
C ALA A 96 -2.83 7.93 0.20
N ARG A 97 -1.61 8.29 0.61
CA ARG A 97 -1.10 9.65 0.71
C ARG A 97 0.36 9.74 0.25
N ASP A 98 0.79 10.95 -0.05
CA ASP A 98 2.16 11.21 -0.53
C ASP A 98 3.16 11.21 0.63
N ILE A 99 3.93 10.15 0.76
CA ILE A 99 4.96 9.99 1.79
C ILE A 99 6.14 10.95 1.61
N ARG A 100 6.31 11.58 0.44
CA ARG A 100 7.45 12.48 0.17
C ARG A 100 7.44 13.69 1.09
N GLU A 101 6.28 14.20 1.47
CA GLU A 101 6.18 15.36 2.37
C GLU A 101 6.82 15.06 3.72
N VAL A 102 6.48 13.93 4.34
CA VAL A 102 7.09 13.56 5.62
C VAL A 102 8.56 13.19 5.46
N ALA A 103 8.94 12.44 4.42
CA ALA A 103 10.33 12.05 4.20
C ALA A 103 11.24 13.28 3.98
N THR A 104 10.82 14.27 3.19
CA THR A 104 11.60 15.48 2.93
C THR A 104 11.62 16.45 4.12
N SER A 105 10.69 16.35 5.04
CA SER A 105 10.74 17.13 6.29
C SER A 105 11.85 16.64 7.25
N LEU A 106 12.26 15.37 7.11
CA LEU A 106 13.24 14.72 7.97
C LEU A 106 14.68 14.80 7.43
N THR A 107 14.86 15.19 6.16
CA THR A 107 16.18 15.31 5.56
C THR A 107 16.23 16.37 4.47
N SER A 108 17.40 17.00 4.31
CA SER A 108 17.66 17.96 3.22
C SER A 108 18.44 17.37 2.05
N VAL A 109 18.97 16.14 2.18
CA VAL A 109 19.72 15.49 1.09
C VAL A 109 18.77 14.80 0.11
N PRO A 110 19.19 14.60 -1.16
CA PRO A 110 18.36 13.97 -2.15
C PRO A 110 17.87 12.58 -1.74
N LEU A 111 16.60 12.30 -1.99
CA LEU A 111 15.96 11.00 -1.72
C LEU A 111 16.17 10.03 -2.89
N THR A 112 16.47 8.79 -2.58
CA THR A 112 16.41 7.64 -3.47
C THR A 112 15.37 6.67 -2.93
N PHE A 113 14.41 6.30 -3.75
CA PHE A 113 13.39 5.32 -3.40
C PHE A 113 13.86 3.90 -3.71
N VAL A 114 13.67 2.98 -2.77
CA VAL A 114 13.99 1.54 -2.92
C VAL A 114 12.78 0.73 -2.42
N PRO A 115 12.04 0.04 -3.30
CA PRO A 115 10.95 -0.83 -2.88
C PRO A 115 11.52 -2.14 -2.32
N SER A 116 10.92 -2.66 -1.24
CA SER A 116 11.22 -3.99 -0.72
C SER A 116 10.58 -5.07 -1.58
N HIS A 117 9.38 -4.80 -2.09
CA HIS A 117 8.60 -5.70 -2.94
C HIS A 117 7.55 -4.94 -3.73
N LEU A 118 6.88 -5.63 -4.62
CA LEU A 118 5.76 -5.11 -5.39
C LEU A 118 4.49 -5.80 -4.93
N HIS A 119 3.50 -5.03 -4.54
CA HIS A 119 2.14 -5.52 -4.34
C HIS A 119 1.40 -5.54 -5.68
N TYR A 120 0.59 -6.58 -5.86
CA TYR A 120 -0.33 -6.73 -7.01
C TYR A 120 -1.80 -6.68 -6.55
N ASP A 121 -2.04 -6.43 -5.29
CA ASP A 121 -3.34 -6.34 -4.64
C ASP A 121 -3.71 -4.90 -4.29
#